data_ae7f1ca9191157acbb8c1a220434785a
#
_entry.id   ae7f1ca9191157acbb8c1a220434785a
#
_cell.length_a   1.000
_cell.length_b   1.000
_cell.length_c   1.000
_cell.angle_alpha   90.00
_cell.angle_beta   90.00
_cell.angle_gamma   90.00
#
_symmetry.space_group_name_H-M   'P 1'
#
loop_
_entity.id
_entity.type
_entity.pdbx_description
1 polymer ?
#
loop_
_entity_poly.entity_id
_entity_poly.type
_entity_poly.pdbx_seq_one_letter_code
_entity_poly.pdbx_strand_id
1 'polypeptide(L)'
;MKVIDLTHTIKENMTVYPGTEPPCLDPANTYEKDGFKETRISMFSHTGTHMDPPAHLFEGRTTLDAFGPEQFIGKALVIDCRELEDGESITMEQIRKYGDDAAKADFLLFNLGWDKYWGTEKYFGDYPCIDDEVLDYIIAGKYKGIGFDVIGLDPIADENLTRHKKLFAETDIVNIENLKNLDKCGDGLFWFGCFPLKVENSDGAPGRAIAWWED
;
A
#
# COMPACT_ATOMS: atom_id res chain seq x y z
N MET A 1 17.32 3.16 17.75
CA MET A 1 16.11 3.14 16.89
C MET A 1 16.48 2.59 15.52
N LYS A 2 15.89 1.47 15.08
CA LYS A 2 16.00 0.93 13.71
C LYS A 2 14.84 1.48 12.87
N VAL A 3 15.12 1.94 11.64
CA VAL A 3 14.10 2.41 10.70
C VAL A 3 14.30 1.72 9.35
N ILE A 4 13.21 1.25 8.73
CA ILE A 4 13.21 0.68 7.38
C ILE A 4 12.27 1.51 6.49
N ASP A 5 12.78 1.89 5.32
CA ASP A 5 12.00 2.54 4.27
C ASP A 5 11.27 1.49 3.43
N LEU A 6 9.94 1.58 3.40
CA LEU A 6 9.06 0.67 2.71
C LEU A 6 8.48 1.27 1.41
N THR A 7 9.08 2.38 0.91
CA THR A 7 8.53 3.20 -0.17
C THR A 7 9.36 3.11 -1.43
N HIS A 8 8.74 2.86 -2.57
CA HIS A 8 9.38 3.01 -3.88
C HIS A 8 9.62 4.47 -4.23
N THR A 9 10.77 4.76 -4.85
CA THR A 9 11.09 6.12 -5.32
C THR A 9 10.24 6.48 -6.53
N ILE A 10 9.56 7.63 -6.48
CA ILE A 10 8.85 8.18 -7.62
C ILE A 10 9.86 8.68 -8.65
N LYS A 11 9.75 8.22 -9.90
CA LYS A 11 10.60 8.59 -11.03
C LYS A 11 9.87 8.40 -12.37
N GLU A 12 10.26 9.11 -13.41
CA GLU A 12 9.57 9.16 -14.71
C GLU A 12 9.40 7.79 -15.40
N ASN A 13 10.31 6.86 -15.19
CA ASN A 13 10.26 5.52 -15.79
C ASN A 13 9.92 4.42 -14.77
N MET A 14 9.16 4.75 -13.74
CA MET A 14 8.74 3.76 -12.74
C MET A 14 7.59 2.89 -13.24
N THR A 15 7.39 1.78 -12.54
CA THR A 15 6.21 0.92 -12.70
C THR A 15 4.96 1.71 -12.31
N VAL A 16 3.96 1.70 -13.17
CA VAL A 16 2.62 2.26 -12.95
C VAL A 16 1.57 1.24 -13.36
N TYR A 17 0.34 1.43 -12.92
CA TYR A 17 -0.75 0.52 -13.29
C TYR A 17 -0.92 0.50 -14.82
N PRO A 18 -1.16 -0.68 -15.45
CA PRO A 18 -1.34 -0.80 -16.89
C PRO A 18 -2.41 0.16 -17.43
N GLY A 19 -2.05 0.96 -18.43
CA GLY A 19 -2.94 1.95 -19.04
C GLY A 19 -2.89 3.35 -18.41
N THR A 20 -2.13 3.55 -17.32
CA THR A 20 -1.86 4.90 -16.76
C THR A 20 -0.54 5.46 -17.25
N GLU A 21 -0.41 6.79 -17.25
CA GLU A 21 0.81 7.48 -17.63
C GLU A 21 1.79 7.52 -16.44
N PRO A 22 3.10 7.33 -16.68
CA PRO A 22 4.10 7.48 -15.63
C PRO A 22 4.21 8.94 -15.16
N PRO A 23 4.80 9.18 -13.97
CA PRO A 23 5.04 10.53 -13.48
C PRO A 23 5.89 11.36 -14.45
N CYS A 24 5.60 12.66 -14.53
CA CYS A 24 6.44 13.65 -15.20
C CYS A 24 7.10 14.56 -14.15
N LEU A 25 8.42 14.73 -14.23
CA LEU A 25 9.23 15.51 -13.30
C LEU A 25 9.90 16.68 -14.03
N ASP A 26 9.12 17.69 -14.39
CA ASP A 26 9.60 18.84 -15.16
C ASP A 26 10.45 19.81 -14.30
N PRO A 27 11.62 20.25 -14.76
CA PRO A 27 12.38 21.29 -14.09
C PRO A 27 11.67 22.65 -14.26
N ALA A 28 10.99 23.11 -13.21
CA ALA A 28 10.35 24.43 -13.19
C ALA A 28 11.40 25.56 -13.06
N ASN A 29 12.40 25.35 -12.18
CA ASN A 29 13.53 26.26 -12.01
C ASN A 29 14.85 25.46 -11.99
N THR A 30 15.93 26.11 -12.44
CA THR A 30 17.27 25.51 -12.49
C THR A 30 18.31 26.36 -11.78
N TYR A 31 19.38 25.74 -11.28
CA TYR A 31 20.47 26.47 -10.61
C TYR A 31 21.13 27.52 -11.52
N GLU A 32 21.25 27.24 -12.83
CA GLU A 32 21.92 28.12 -13.78
C GLU A 32 21.10 29.36 -14.09
N LYS A 33 19.77 29.26 -14.15
CA LYS A 33 18.89 30.38 -14.52
C LYS A 33 18.36 31.15 -13.31
N ASP A 34 18.03 30.41 -12.27
CA ASP A 34 17.18 30.91 -11.16
C ASP A 34 17.91 30.94 -9.82
N GLY A 35 19.11 30.30 -9.73
CA GLY A 35 19.89 30.21 -8.49
C GLY A 35 19.35 29.14 -7.50
N PHE A 36 18.26 28.47 -7.81
CA PHE A 36 17.68 27.35 -7.07
C PHE A 36 17.06 26.35 -8.02
N LYS A 37 16.77 25.14 -7.51
CA LYS A 37 16.09 24.09 -8.25
C LYS A 37 14.67 23.88 -7.71
N GLU A 38 13.71 23.85 -8.62
CA GLU A 38 12.32 23.46 -8.32
C GLU A 38 11.81 22.51 -9.39
N THR A 39 11.06 21.49 -8.99
CA THR A 39 10.51 20.49 -9.90
C THR A 39 8.99 20.55 -9.84
N ARG A 40 8.35 20.67 -10.99
CA ARG A 40 6.90 20.45 -11.12
C ARG A 40 6.66 18.96 -11.29
N ILE A 41 5.79 18.41 -10.43
CA ILE A 41 5.41 16.99 -10.44
C ILE A 41 3.99 16.87 -10.99
N SER A 42 3.82 16.03 -12.02
CA SER A 42 2.52 15.62 -12.53
C SER A 42 2.44 14.10 -12.47
N MET A 43 1.43 13.56 -11.78
CA MET A 43 1.22 12.13 -11.61
C MET A 43 -0.21 11.85 -11.18
N PHE A 44 -0.65 10.60 -11.36
CA PHE A 44 -1.93 10.15 -10.81
C PHE A 44 -1.83 9.99 -9.28
N SER A 45 -2.98 10.05 -8.60
CA SER A 45 -3.11 9.84 -7.15
C SER A 45 -2.61 8.45 -6.73
N HIS A 46 -2.86 7.42 -7.54
CA HIS A 46 -2.46 6.03 -7.29
C HIS A 46 -1.09 5.72 -7.93
N THR A 47 -0.05 6.46 -7.55
CA THR A 47 1.30 6.32 -8.12
C THR A 47 2.31 5.82 -7.10
N GLY A 48 3.05 4.76 -7.44
CA GLY A 48 4.11 4.18 -6.59
C GLY A 48 3.55 3.58 -5.31
N THR A 49 4.28 3.68 -4.20
CA THR A 49 3.75 3.33 -2.89
C THR A 49 2.72 4.38 -2.50
N HIS A 50 1.46 3.98 -2.42
CA HIS A 50 0.33 4.89 -2.24
C HIS A 50 -0.73 4.26 -1.33
N MET A 51 -1.73 5.05 -0.97
CA MET A 51 -2.82 4.66 -0.10
C MET A 51 -4.16 4.98 -0.75
N ASP A 52 -5.11 4.03 -0.65
CA ASP A 52 -6.47 4.14 -1.14
C ASP A 52 -7.43 4.25 0.04
N PRO A 53 -8.28 5.26 0.10
CA PRO A 53 -9.40 5.36 1.02
C PRO A 53 -10.68 4.78 0.40
N PRO A 54 -11.78 4.62 1.19
CA PRO A 54 -13.08 4.23 0.65
C PRO A 54 -13.61 5.13 -0.47
N ALA A 55 -13.25 6.41 -0.48
CA ALA A 55 -13.61 7.36 -1.53
C ALA A 55 -13.03 7.01 -2.91
N HIS A 56 -12.03 6.11 -3.00
CA HIS A 56 -11.53 5.61 -4.27
C HIS A 56 -12.63 4.96 -5.13
N LEU A 57 -13.55 4.23 -4.50
CA LEU A 57 -14.58 3.47 -5.23
C LEU A 57 -16.02 3.93 -4.93
N PHE A 58 -16.23 4.74 -3.90
CA PHE A 58 -17.57 5.10 -3.47
C PHE A 58 -17.69 6.61 -3.26
N GLU A 59 -18.49 7.25 -4.09
CA GLU A 59 -18.83 8.67 -3.94
C GLU A 59 -19.41 8.94 -2.54
N GLY A 60 -18.92 9.99 -1.88
CA GLY A 60 -19.38 10.39 -0.55
C GLY A 60 -18.82 9.57 0.62
N ARG A 61 -17.96 8.58 0.36
CA ARG A 61 -17.18 7.89 1.41
C ARG A 61 -15.98 8.71 1.83
N THR A 62 -15.33 8.26 2.91
CA THR A 62 -14.20 8.94 3.55
C THR A 62 -13.02 9.11 2.59
N THR A 63 -12.56 10.35 2.41
CA THR A 63 -11.36 10.73 1.63
C THR A 63 -10.12 10.77 2.53
N LEU A 64 -8.90 10.71 1.96
CA LEU A 64 -7.67 10.70 2.77
C LEU A 64 -7.48 11.96 3.61
N ASP A 65 -7.90 13.12 3.12
CA ASP A 65 -7.79 14.39 3.84
C ASP A 65 -8.78 14.55 4.99
N ALA A 66 -9.85 13.73 5.01
CA ALA A 66 -10.85 13.69 6.06
C ALA A 66 -10.41 12.86 7.28
N PHE A 67 -9.48 11.92 7.12
CA PHE A 67 -8.93 11.17 8.25
C PHE A 67 -8.07 12.04 9.16
N GLY A 68 -8.11 11.75 10.47
CA GLY A 68 -7.12 12.25 11.41
C GLY A 68 -5.75 11.57 11.21
N PRO A 69 -4.63 12.21 11.60
CA PRO A 69 -3.28 11.66 11.39
C PRO A 69 -3.04 10.32 12.11
N GLU A 70 -3.81 10.03 13.17
CA GLU A 70 -3.77 8.76 13.90
C GLU A 70 -4.20 7.56 13.05
N GLN A 71 -4.92 7.77 11.95
CA GLN A 71 -5.27 6.72 10.98
C GLN A 71 -4.03 6.12 10.34
N PHE A 72 -3.00 6.94 10.13
CA PHE A 72 -1.83 6.60 9.31
C PHE A 72 -0.65 6.03 10.10
N ILE A 73 -0.83 5.79 11.42
CA ILE A 73 0.23 5.32 12.31
C ILE A 73 -0.33 4.28 13.30
N GLY A 74 0.46 3.23 13.57
CA GLY A 74 0.09 2.21 14.56
C GLY A 74 1.05 1.05 14.60
N LYS A 75 0.66 -0.02 15.29
CA LYS A 75 1.38 -1.28 15.28
C LYS A 75 1.04 -2.06 14.01
N ALA A 76 2.08 -2.53 13.33
CA ALA A 76 1.91 -3.41 12.18
C ALA A 76 2.48 -4.79 12.43
N LEU A 77 1.95 -5.75 11.69
CA LEU A 77 2.46 -7.12 11.59
C LEU A 77 2.64 -7.47 10.12
N VAL A 78 3.81 -8.02 9.76
CA VAL A 78 4.02 -8.60 8.44
C VAL A 78 3.50 -10.04 8.45
N ILE A 79 2.61 -10.35 7.51
CA ILE A 79 2.15 -11.70 7.20
C ILE A 79 3.03 -12.23 6.07
N ASP A 80 3.87 -13.21 6.36
CA ASP A 80 4.75 -13.81 5.37
C ASP A 80 3.98 -14.76 4.46
N CYS A 81 3.88 -14.41 3.19
CA CYS A 81 3.19 -15.14 2.13
C CYS A 81 4.16 -15.55 1.00
N ARG A 82 5.47 -15.47 1.22
CA ARG A 82 6.50 -15.73 0.19
C ARG A 82 6.58 -17.18 -0.26
N GLU A 83 5.98 -18.10 0.51
CA GLU A 83 5.87 -19.51 0.11
C GLU A 83 4.82 -19.76 -0.97
N LEU A 84 3.92 -18.80 -1.21
CA LEU A 84 2.87 -18.93 -2.21
C LEU A 84 3.41 -18.78 -3.63
N GLU A 85 2.87 -19.60 -4.53
CA GLU A 85 3.18 -19.55 -5.96
C GLU A 85 2.23 -18.60 -6.70
N ASP A 86 2.57 -18.29 -7.97
CA ASP A 86 1.77 -17.43 -8.84
C ASP A 86 0.32 -17.96 -8.93
N GLY A 87 -0.67 -17.10 -8.71
CA GLY A 87 -2.10 -17.43 -8.78
C GLY A 87 -2.69 -18.15 -7.57
N GLU A 88 -1.88 -18.47 -6.56
CA GLU A 88 -2.41 -19.01 -5.31
C GLU A 88 -3.14 -17.93 -4.49
N SER A 89 -3.93 -18.36 -3.51
CA SER A 89 -4.64 -17.45 -2.62
C SER A 89 -3.97 -17.35 -1.26
N ILE A 90 -3.91 -16.14 -0.74
CA ILE A 90 -3.60 -15.91 0.67
C ILE A 90 -4.85 -16.31 1.47
N THR A 91 -4.69 -17.27 2.37
CA THR A 91 -5.78 -17.86 3.17
C THR A 91 -5.58 -17.56 4.65
N MET A 92 -6.54 -17.92 5.48
CA MET A 92 -6.39 -17.79 6.93
C MET A 92 -5.23 -18.62 7.52
N GLU A 93 -4.66 -19.56 6.74
CA GLU A 93 -3.48 -20.32 7.19
C GLU A 93 -2.29 -19.39 7.45
N GLN A 94 -2.02 -18.43 6.55
CA GLN A 94 -0.94 -17.45 6.70
C GLN A 94 -1.13 -16.60 7.95
N ILE A 95 -2.35 -16.13 8.22
CA ILE A 95 -2.65 -15.27 9.39
C ILE A 95 -2.57 -16.06 10.70
N ARG A 96 -3.08 -17.29 10.74
CA ARG A 96 -3.11 -18.12 11.96
C ARG A 96 -1.72 -18.43 12.52
N LYS A 97 -0.67 -18.38 11.70
CA LYS A 97 0.73 -18.55 12.13
C LYS A 97 1.15 -17.52 13.20
N TYR A 98 0.52 -16.35 13.22
CA TYR A 98 0.87 -15.23 14.10
C TYR A 98 -0.01 -15.12 15.35
N GLY A 99 -1.01 -16.00 15.50
CA GLY A 99 -1.84 -16.09 16.70
C GLY A 99 -2.44 -14.74 17.11
N ASP A 100 -2.26 -14.38 18.40
CA ASP A 100 -2.82 -13.16 18.96
C ASP A 100 -2.20 -11.85 18.42
N ASP A 101 -1.02 -11.90 17.82
CA ASP A 101 -0.36 -10.69 17.33
C ASP A 101 -1.05 -10.12 16.10
N ALA A 102 -1.67 -10.98 15.27
CA ALA A 102 -2.52 -10.51 14.18
C ALA A 102 -3.70 -9.66 14.69
N ALA A 103 -4.34 -10.07 15.78
CA ALA A 103 -5.46 -9.33 16.39
C ALA A 103 -5.05 -8.05 17.15
N LYS A 104 -3.76 -7.91 17.51
CA LYS A 104 -3.22 -6.73 18.20
C LYS A 104 -2.67 -5.67 17.24
N ALA A 105 -2.52 -6.01 15.96
CA ALA A 105 -2.03 -5.10 14.95
C ALA A 105 -3.10 -4.07 14.57
N ASP A 106 -2.68 -2.84 14.30
CA ASP A 106 -3.48 -1.82 13.60
C ASP A 106 -3.40 -2.00 12.08
N PHE A 107 -2.29 -2.57 11.59
CA PHE A 107 -2.04 -2.82 10.16
C PHE A 107 -1.57 -4.25 9.92
N LEU A 108 -2.17 -4.94 8.93
CA LEU A 108 -1.66 -6.19 8.39
C LEU A 108 -0.95 -5.93 7.07
N LEU A 109 0.34 -6.27 6.98
CA LEU A 109 1.16 -6.06 5.79
C LEU A 109 1.54 -7.42 5.19
N PHE A 110 1.04 -7.70 4.00
CA PHE A 110 1.24 -8.99 3.34
C PHE A 110 2.50 -8.95 2.48
N ASN A 111 3.48 -9.77 2.86
CA ASN A 111 4.76 -9.89 2.17
C ASN A 111 4.75 -11.08 1.22
N LEU A 112 4.60 -10.82 -0.07
CA LEU A 112 4.71 -11.83 -1.13
C LEU A 112 6.14 -11.94 -1.69
N GLY A 113 7.04 -11.03 -1.28
CA GLY A 113 8.36 -10.87 -1.89
C GLY A 113 8.26 -10.45 -3.37
N TRP A 114 7.15 -9.81 -3.73
CA TRP A 114 6.85 -9.43 -5.10
C TRP A 114 7.55 -8.14 -5.51
N ASP A 115 7.94 -7.30 -4.56
CA ASP A 115 8.71 -6.09 -4.76
C ASP A 115 10.03 -6.32 -5.53
N LYS A 116 10.59 -7.54 -5.49
CA LYS A 116 11.75 -7.95 -6.30
C LYS A 116 11.50 -7.90 -7.81
N TYR A 117 10.24 -7.94 -8.23
CA TYR A 117 9.86 -7.87 -9.64
C TYR A 117 9.52 -6.45 -10.11
N TRP A 118 9.62 -5.43 -9.21
CA TRP A 118 9.39 -4.04 -9.55
C TRP A 118 10.19 -3.61 -10.78
N GLY A 119 9.53 -3.04 -11.80
CA GLY A 119 10.16 -2.63 -13.05
C GLY A 119 10.26 -3.73 -14.10
N THR A 120 9.66 -4.90 -13.88
CA THR A 120 9.59 -6.00 -14.85
C THR A 120 8.14 -6.32 -15.22
N GLU A 121 7.94 -7.00 -16.36
CA GLU A 121 6.60 -7.48 -16.77
C GLU A 121 5.99 -8.47 -15.76
N LYS A 122 6.81 -9.26 -15.07
CA LYS A 122 6.34 -10.19 -14.03
C LYS A 122 5.64 -9.47 -12.88
N TYR A 123 5.94 -8.21 -12.61
CA TYR A 123 5.26 -7.45 -11.57
C TYR A 123 3.75 -7.36 -11.78
N PHE A 124 3.30 -7.42 -13.04
CA PHE A 124 1.90 -7.41 -13.45
C PHE A 124 1.31 -8.82 -13.63
N GLY A 125 2.03 -9.86 -13.19
CA GLY A 125 1.59 -11.24 -13.29
C GLY A 125 0.56 -11.65 -12.23
N ASP A 126 0.34 -12.96 -12.14
CA ASP A 126 -0.66 -13.55 -11.23
C ASP A 126 -0.14 -13.60 -9.78
N TYR A 127 0.05 -12.42 -9.16
CA TYR A 127 0.43 -12.36 -7.74
C TYR A 127 -0.68 -12.93 -6.85
N PRO A 128 -0.31 -13.61 -5.75
CA PRO A 128 -1.29 -14.12 -4.79
C PRO A 128 -2.15 -13.00 -4.20
N CYS A 129 -3.47 -13.22 -4.15
CA CYS A 129 -4.43 -12.28 -3.57
C CYS A 129 -5.13 -12.93 -2.36
N ILE A 130 -5.62 -12.11 -1.44
CA ILE A 130 -6.41 -12.60 -0.30
C ILE A 130 -7.71 -13.26 -0.78
N ASP A 131 -8.10 -14.37 -0.13
CA ASP A 131 -9.39 -15.00 -0.36
C ASP A 131 -10.54 -14.30 0.39
N ASP A 132 -11.76 -14.77 0.19
CA ASP A 132 -12.93 -14.18 0.84
C ASP A 132 -12.93 -14.35 2.36
N GLU A 133 -12.37 -15.46 2.91
CA GLU A 133 -12.30 -15.70 4.36
C GLU A 133 -11.35 -14.69 5.02
N VAL A 134 -10.21 -14.42 4.41
CA VAL A 134 -9.24 -13.40 4.88
C VAL A 134 -9.84 -12.01 4.79
N LEU A 135 -10.52 -11.69 3.69
CA LEU A 135 -11.17 -10.39 3.52
C LEU A 135 -12.25 -10.16 4.57
N ASP A 136 -13.10 -11.17 4.83
CA ASP A 136 -14.14 -11.12 5.87
C ASP A 136 -13.52 -10.97 7.28
N TYR A 137 -12.42 -11.65 7.55
CA TYR A 137 -11.66 -11.50 8.80
C TYR A 137 -11.15 -10.07 8.99
N ILE A 138 -10.59 -9.46 7.92
CA ILE A 138 -10.11 -8.07 7.94
C ILE A 138 -11.26 -7.10 8.18
N ILE A 139 -12.37 -7.25 7.46
CA ILE A 139 -13.57 -6.41 7.59
C ILE A 139 -14.17 -6.48 9.00
N ALA A 140 -14.21 -7.67 9.59
CA ALA A 140 -14.70 -7.87 10.96
C ALA A 140 -13.70 -7.37 12.02
N GLY A 141 -12.46 -7.16 11.67
CA GLY A 141 -11.38 -6.70 12.55
C GLY A 141 -11.45 -5.20 12.84
N LYS A 142 -10.53 -4.73 13.69
CA LYS A 142 -10.39 -3.31 14.04
C LYS A 142 -9.13 -2.69 13.40
N TYR A 143 -8.82 -3.13 12.19
CA TYR A 143 -7.64 -2.64 11.49
C TYR A 143 -7.85 -1.23 10.98
N LYS A 144 -6.79 -0.42 11.04
CA LYS A 144 -6.72 0.89 10.37
C LYS A 144 -6.42 0.74 8.88
N GLY A 145 -5.58 -0.26 8.53
CA GLY A 145 -5.20 -0.48 7.15
C GLY A 145 -4.64 -1.87 6.90
N ILE A 146 -4.58 -2.20 5.63
CA ILE A 146 -3.85 -3.34 5.09
C ILE A 146 -2.82 -2.84 4.08
N GLY A 147 -1.81 -3.65 3.80
CA GLY A 147 -0.80 -3.26 2.80
C GLY A 147 -0.17 -4.46 2.11
N PHE A 148 0.30 -4.24 0.88
CA PHE A 148 0.84 -5.28 0.00
C PHE A 148 2.09 -4.77 -0.74
N ASP A 149 3.00 -5.69 -1.06
CA ASP A 149 4.14 -5.44 -1.94
C ASP A 149 3.85 -5.74 -3.43
N VAL A 150 2.56 -5.65 -3.81
CA VAL A 150 2.04 -5.80 -5.18
C VAL A 150 1.29 -4.55 -5.63
N ILE A 151 0.90 -4.51 -6.90
CA ILE A 151 0.30 -3.34 -7.55
C ILE A 151 -1.18 -3.12 -7.23
N GLY A 152 -1.85 -4.08 -6.61
CA GLY A 152 -3.28 -4.00 -6.29
C GLY A 152 -3.75 -5.07 -5.34
N LEU A 153 -4.81 -4.77 -4.59
CA LEU A 153 -5.54 -5.73 -3.73
C LEU A 153 -6.25 -6.81 -4.57
N ASP A 154 -6.76 -6.43 -5.75
CA ASP A 154 -7.37 -7.35 -6.72
C ASP A 154 -6.35 -7.80 -7.76
N PRO A 155 -6.53 -9.00 -8.38
CA PRO A 155 -5.79 -9.36 -9.58
C PRO A 155 -6.02 -8.32 -10.68
N ILE A 156 -5.02 -8.00 -11.50
CA ILE A 156 -5.17 -7.06 -12.62
C ILE A 156 -6.29 -7.47 -13.59
N ALA A 157 -6.57 -8.77 -13.71
CA ALA A 157 -7.65 -9.29 -14.53
C ALA A 157 -9.07 -9.02 -13.97
N ASP A 158 -9.17 -8.63 -12.69
CA ASP A 158 -10.47 -8.26 -12.10
C ASP A 158 -10.77 -6.76 -12.30
N GLU A 159 -11.30 -6.44 -13.49
CA GLU A 159 -11.72 -5.08 -13.84
C GLU A 159 -12.84 -4.53 -12.93
N ASN A 160 -13.51 -5.39 -12.15
CA ASN A 160 -14.58 -4.98 -11.24
C ASN A 160 -14.06 -4.52 -9.87
N LEU A 161 -12.78 -4.73 -9.54
CA LEU A 161 -12.18 -4.40 -8.25
C LEU A 161 -13.00 -5.00 -7.09
N THR A 162 -13.26 -6.31 -7.18
CA THR A 162 -14.22 -7.00 -6.30
C THR A 162 -13.84 -6.93 -4.84
N ARG A 163 -12.54 -7.14 -4.52
CA ARG A 163 -12.03 -7.09 -3.15
C ARG A 163 -11.99 -5.67 -2.60
N HIS A 164 -11.54 -4.71 -3.39
CA HIS A 164 -11.60 -3.28 -3.02
C HIS A 164 -13.04 -2.86 -2.71
N LYS A 165 -14.00 -3.20 -3.57
CA LYS A 165 -15.42 -2.86 -3.35
C LYS A 165 -15.94 -3.48 -2.06
N LYS A 166 -15.64 -4.74 -1.81
CA LYS A 166 -16.08 -5.42 -0.59
C LYS A 166 -15.45 -4.77 0.66
N LEU A 167 -14.15 -4.45 0.62
CA LEU A 167 -13.46 -3.77 1.72
C LEU A 167 -14.05 -2.38 2.01
N PHE A 168 -14.19 -1.55 0.97
CA PHE A 168 -14.55 -0.15 1.10
C PHE A 168 -16.06 0.11 1.25
N ALA A 169 -16.91 -0.87 0.93
CA ALA A 169 -18.36 -0.70 1.08
C ALA A 169 -18.78 -0.43 2.53
N GLU A 170 -18.14 -1.09 3.50
CA GLU A 170 -18.59 -1.11 4.90
C GLU A 170 -17.55 -0.61 5.90
N THR A 171 -16.29 -0.41 5.46
CA THR A 171 -15.19 -0.05 6.37
C THR A 171 -14.51 1.25 5.97
N ASP A 172 -13.78 1.85 6.92
CA ASP A 172 -12.84 2.93 6.70
C ASP A 172 -11.37 2.43 6.77
N ILE A 173 -11.16 1.12 6.56
CA ILE A 173 -9.83 0.52 6.43
C ILE A 173 -9.18 1.06 5.16
N VAL A 174 -7.95 1.58 5.26
CA VAL A 174 -7.19 2.02 4.08
C VAL A 174 -6.42 0.85 3.47
N ASN A 175 -6.26 0.84 2.15
CA ASN A 175 -5.40 -0.09 1.43
C ASN A 175 -4.09 0.60 1.03
N ILE A 176 -2.94 -0.07 1.22
CA ILE A 176 -1.63 0.47 0.88
C ILE A 176 -0.97 -0.47 -0.12
N GLU A 177 -0.63 0.05 -1.28
CA GLU A 177 -0.10 -0.73 -2.39
C GLU A 177 1.35 -0.39 -2.71
N ASN A 178 2.02 -1.32 -3.39
CA ASN A 178 3.40 -1.16 -3.80
C ASN A 178 4.36 -0.88 -2.63
N LEU A 179 4.21 -1.60 -1.51
CA LEU A 179 5.22 -1.61 -0.47
C LEU A 179 6.48 -2.35 -0.93
N LYS A 180 7.60 -2.12 -0.26
CA LYS A 180 8.85 -2.88 -0.48
C LYS A 180 9.57 -3.18 0.84
N ASN A 181 10.56 -4.07 0.78
CA ASN A 181 11.41 -4.40 1.94
C ASN A 181 10.64 -4.97 3.15
N LEU A 182 9.45 -5.52 2.97
CA LEU A 182 8.67 -6.12 4.06
C LEU A 182 9.43 -7.29 4.71
N ASP A 183 10.26 -7.99 3.95
CA ASP A 183 11.16 -9.06 4.41
C ASP A 183 12.14 -8.62 5.51
N LYS A 184 12.40 -7.32 5.63
CA LYS A 184 13.34 -6.74 6.61
C LYS A 184 12.68 -6.40 7.94
N CYS A 185 11.34 -6.50 8.04
CA CYS A 185 10.58 -6.12 9.22
C CYS A 185 10.59 -7.17 10.34
N GLY A 186 10.86 -8.46 10.00
CA GLY A 186 10.83 -9.56 10.99
C GLY A 186 9.40 -10.02 11.30
N ASP A 187 9.28 -10.92 12.29
CA ASP A 187 8.05 -11.69 12.55
C ASP A 187 7.15 -11.12 13.67
N GLY A 188 7.55 -10.04 14.31
CA GLY A 188 6.83 -9.46 15.44
C GLY A 188 6.18 -8.12 15.12
N LEU A 189 5.40 -7.62 16.10
CA LEU A 189 4.82 -6.29 16.03
C LEU A 189 5.88 -5.19 16.04
N PHE A 190 5.72 -4.20 15.18
CA PHE A 190 6.57 -3.01 15.10
C PHE A 190 5.71 -1.75 14.90
N TRP A 191 6.33 -0.58 15.06
CA TRP A 191 5.68 0.66 14.69
C TRP A 191 5.74 0.87 13.18
N PHE A 192 4.60 1.25 12.62
CA PHE A 192 4.42 1.52 11.20
C PHE A 192 3.75 2.87 10.99
N GLY A 193 4.12 3.56 9.94
CA GLY A 193 3.40 4.74 9.47
C GLY A 193 3.49 4.83 7.94
N CYS A 194 2.38 5.18 7.31
CA CYS A 194 2.32 5.54 5.91
C CYS A 194 1.57 6.86 5.79
N PHE A 195 2.27 7.93 5.41
CA PHE A 195 1.74 9.29 5.42
C PHE A 195 1.45 9.76 4.00
N PRO A 196 0.18 9.72 3.56
CA PRO A 196 -0.21 10.19 2.24
C PRO A 196 -0.14 11.71 2.14
N LEU A 197 0.00 12.24 0.92
CA LEU A 197 -0.19 13.66 0.66
C LEU A 197 -1.62 14.07 1.02
N LYS A 198 -1.77 15.15 1.78
CA LYS A 198 -3.08 15.69 2.15
C LYS A 198 -3.61 16.60 1.05
N VAL A 199 -4.24 16.00 0.05
CA VAL A 199 -4.89 16.69 -1.06
C VAL A 199 -6.39 16.77 -0.79
N GLU A 200 -7.02 17.89 -1.11
CA GLU A 200 -8.46 18.09 -0.94
C GLU A 200 -9.27 17.04 -1.72
N ASN A 201 -10.24 16.41 -1.05
CA ASN A 201 -11.09 15.34 -1.60
C ASN A 201 -10.31 14.17 -2.21
N SER A 202 -9.21 13.78 -1.58
CA SER A 202 -8.29 12.79 -2.12
C SER A 202 -8.91 11.39 -2.17
N ASP A 203 -8.98 10.84 -3.38
CA ASP A 203 -9.36 9.46 -3.71
C ASP A 203 -8.21 8.46 -3.54
N GLY A 204 -7.00 8.97 -3.39
CA GLY A 204 -5.75 8.24 -3.19
C GLY A 204 -4.58 9.21 -3.13
N ALA A 205 -3.46 8.81 -2.57
CA ALA A 205 -2.25 9.62 -2.59
C ALA A 205 -0.98 8.78 -2.38
N PRO A 206 0.13 9.15 -3.06
CA PRO A 206 1.44 8.62 -2.72
C PRO A 206 1.79 8.93 -1.26
N GLY A 207 2.40 7.97 -0.59
CA GLY A 207 2.78 8.10 0.80
C GLY A 207 4.21 7.64 1.08
N ARG A 208 4.80 8.15 2.17
CA ARG A 208 6.04 7.61 2.69
C ARG A 208 5.73 6.58 3.77
N ALA A 209 5.90 5.30 3.42
CA ALA A 209 5.73 4.17 4.33
C ALA A 209 7.07 3.85 5.02
N ILE A 210 7.04 3.73 6.33
CA ILE A 210 8.20 3.37 7.16
C ILE A 210 7.82 2.38 8.26
N ALA A 211 8.76 1.50 8.60
CA ALA A 211 8.72 0.68 9.81
C ALA A 211 9.81 1.12 10.77
N TRP A 212 9.55 1.11 12.10
CA TRP A 212 10.58 1.40 13.09
C TRP A 212 10.37 0.64 14.40
N TRP A 213 11.46 0.52 15.15
CA TRP A 213 11.51 -0.09 16.49
C TRP A 213 12.11 0.91 17.48
N GLU A 214 11.50 1.00 18.64
CA GLU A 214 12.12 1.65 19.80
C GLU A 214 13.16 0.70 20.38
N ASP A 215 14.27 1.25 20.88
CA ASP A 215 15.33 0.49 21.57
C ASP A 215 14.83 0.06 22.94
#